data_57fe3fbbc17722e8b2c70fe60abf1d07
#
_entry.id   57fe3fbbc17722e8b2c70fe60abf1d07
#
_cell.length_a   1.000
_cell.length_b   1.000
_cell.length_c   1.000
_cell.angle_alpha   90.00
_cell.angle_beta   90.00
_cell.angle_gamma   90.00
#
_symmetry.space_group_name_H-M   'P 1'
#
loop_
_entity.id
_entity.type
_entity.pdbx_description
1 polymer ?
#
loop_
_entity_poly.entity_id
_entity_poly.type
_entity_poly.pdbx_seq_one_letter_code
_entity_poly.pdbx_strand_id
1 'polypeptide(L)'
;MDLKNMNMSDLKGKLSGIDKKTLIKFFIGFGAVILFLVIYYVILNPMVKEKKAKYEDKLLKTHEIAQFNNDIIVFKAKIKKLKPKFEESSTLFHSKAEVEDLYQSLSRYASVNGLVISKIEKKKLKPVLKPGIAAQAENLIKKEMVSYYKIPVDYEIKGNFLGFIKFKRAVARSKKMLNFDKETISIVQDDSTGAIVARGELTIVGLPNEFF
;
A
#
# COMPACT_ATOMS: atom_id res chain seq x y z
N MET A 1 42.65 -51.68 31.55
CA MET A 1 41.90 -52.90 31.84
C MET A 1 41.01 -53.22 30.63
N ASP A 2 41.44 -54.22 29.84
CA ASP A 2 40.80 -54.56 28.58
C ASP A 2 39.52 -55.35 28.85
N LEU A 3 38.38 -54.75 28.58
CA LEU A 3 37.03 -55.34 28.69
C LEU A 3 36.67 -56.28 27.51
N LYS A 4 37.67 -56.57 26.60
CA LYS A 4 37.39 -57.26 25.34
C LYS A 4 37.47 -58.80 25.37
N ASN A 5 37.84 -59.42 26.51
CA ASN A 5 38.02 -60.88 26.62
C ASN A 5 37.35 -61.47 27.85
N MET A 6 36.17 -60.99 28.24
CA MET A 6 35.38 -61.70 29.29
C MET A 6 34.52 -62.78 28.62
N ASN A 7 34.93 -64.05 28.80
CA ASN A 7 34.21 -65.22 28.33
C ASN A 7 32.96 -65.41 29.17
N MET A 8 31.83 -65.69 28.52
CA MET A 8 30.51 -65.88 29.13
C MET A 8 30.49 -66.99 30.19
N SER A 9 31.47 -67.94 30.15
CA SER A 9 31.71 -69.02 31.13
C SER A 9 32.25 -68.48 32.48
N ASP A 10 33.11 -67.45 32.47
CA ASP A 10 33.69 -66.85 33.67
C ASP A 10 32.68 -66.04 34.48
N LEU A 11 31.72 -65.40 33.76
CA LEU A 11 30.59 -64.71 34.38
C LEU A 11 29.63 -65.69 35.11
N LYS A 12 29.39 -66.86 34.49
CA LYS A 12 28.54 -67.91 35.09
C LYS A 12 29.14 -68.53 36.35
N GLY A 13 30.46 -68.68 36.39
CA GLY A 13 31.17 -69.20 37.56
C GLY A 13 31.19 -68.26 38.76
N LYS A 14 31.29 -66.94 38.52
CA LYS A 14 31.25 -65.90 39.56
C LYS A 14 29.83 -65.68 40.11
N LEU A 15 28.78 -65.91 39.30
CA LEU A 15 27.41 -65.76 39.74
C LEU A 15 26.92 -66.92 40.63
N SER A 16 27.50 -68.14 40.50
CA SER A 16 27.09 -69.35 41.31
C SER A 16 27.51 -69.27 42.76
N GLY A 17 28.42 -68.41 43.18
CA GLY A 17 28.88 -68.18 44.52
C GLY A 17 28.16 -67.06 45.31
N ILE A 18 27.23 -66.38 44.70
CA ILE A 18 26.51 -65.28 45.35
C ILE A 18 25.23 -65.80 46.00
N ASP A 19 25.10 -65.50 47.26
CA ASP A 19 23.94 -65.92 48.07
C ASP A 19 22.65 -65.40 47.41
N LYS A 20 21.62 -66.27 47.25
CA LYS A 20 20.35 -65.91 46.58
C LYS A 20 19.73 -64.65 47.13
N LYS A 21 19.91 -64.39 48.42
CA LYS A 21 19.40 -63.14 49.05
C LYS A 21 20.13 -61.89 48.56
N THR A 22 21.43 -61.95 48.26
CA THR A 22 22.24 -60.84 47.76
C THR A 22 21.92 -60.56 46.29
N LEU A 23 21.67 -61.61 45.52
CA LEU A 23 21.28 -61.53 44.10
C LEU A 23 19.92 -60.86 43.95
N ILE A 24 18.95 -61.18 44.80
CA ILE A 24 17.62 -60.56 44.83
C ILE A 24 17.74 -59.04 45.15
N LYS A 25 18.54 -58.65 46.13
CA LYS A 25 18.77 -57.27 46.49
C LYS A 25 19.40 -56.48 45.34
N PHE A 26 20.35 -57.10 44.62
CA PHE A 26 20.99 -56.47 43.44
C PHE A 26 19.98 -56.25 42.27
N PHE A 27 19.12 -57.30 42.03
CA PHE A 27 18.08 -57.14 41.00
C PHE A 27 17.02 -56.09 41.35
N ILE A 28 16.66 -55.93 42.62
CA ILE A 28 15.76 -54.89 43.08
C ILE A 28 16.41 -53.52 42.89
N GLY A 29 17.69 -53.33 43.27
CA GLY A 29 18.42 -52.10 43.08
C GLY A 29 18.58 -51.74 41.61
N PHE A 30 18.93 -52.69 40.75
CA PHE A 30 19.07 -52.51 39.32
C PHE A 30 17.71 -52.19 38.64
N GLY A 31 16.65 -52.88 39.07
CA GLY A 31 15.28 -52.60 38.64
C GLY A 31 14.83 -51.19 39.01
N ALA A 32 15.19 -50.69 40.19
CA ALA A 32 14.90 -49.32 40.61
C ALA A 32 15.63 -48.29 39.75
N VAL A 33 16.89 -48.54 39.37
CA VAL A 33 17.65 -47.65 38.44
C VAL A 33 17.05 -47.63 37.05
N ILE A 34 16.65 -48.79 36.52
CA ILE A 34 15.98 -48.88 35.21
C ILE A 34 14.65 -48.12 35.27
N LEU A 35 13.87 -48.29 36.30
CA LEU A 35 12.59 -47.61 36.47
C LEU A 35 12.78 -46.10 36.56
N PHE A 36 13.79 -45.67 37.28
CA PHE A 36 14.15 -44.24 37.34
C PHE A 36 14.54 -43.67 35.94
N LEU A 37 15.34 -44.40 35.16
CA LEU A 37 15.71 -44.03 33.82
C LEU A 37 14.48 -43.94 32.87
N VAL A 38 13.56 -44.91 33.00
CA VAL A 38 12.33 -44.91 32.23
C VAL A 38 11.48 -43.68 32.55
N ILE A 39 11.28 -43.36 33.82
CA ILE A 39 10.55 -42.17 34.27
C ILE A 39 11.24 -40.91 33.74
N TYR A 40 12.56 -40.83 33.85
CA TYR A 40 13.33 -39.68 33.36
C TYR A 40 13.15 -39.46 31.86
N TYR A 41 13.34 -40.51 31.05
CA TYR A 41 13.28 -40.40 29.61
C TYR A 41 11.84 -40.26 29.06
N VAL A 42 10.88 -40.93 29.65
CA VAL A 42 9.50 -40.97 29.14
C VAL A 42 8.67 -39.79 29.64
N ILE A 43 8.91 -39.31 30.86
CA ILE A 43 8.08 -38.28 31.49
C ILE A 43 8.82 -36.94 31.56
N LEU A 44 10.02 -36.89 32.13
CA LEU A 44 10.72 -35.61 32.34
C LEU A 44 11.27 -35.02 31.03
N ASN A 45 11.86 -35.84 30.18
CA ASN A 45 12.48 -35.35 28.96
C ASN A 45 11.47 -34.68 28.00
N PRO A 46 10.29 -35.27 27.69
CA PRO A 46 9.30 -34.59 26.86
C PRO A 46 8.75 -33.32 27.50
N MET A 47 8.52 -33.27 28.80
CA MET A 47 8.06 -32.06 29.50
C MET A 47 9.08 -30.91 29.42
N VAL A 48 10.36 -31.25 29.59
CA VAL A 48 11.44 -30.23 29.46
C VAL A 48 11.53 -29.72 28.02
N LYS A 49 11.48 -30.63 27.04
CA LYS A 49 11.49 -30.25 25.61
C LYS A 49 10.29 -29.35 25.23
N GLU A 50 9.11 -29.71 25.73
CA GLU A 50 7.90 -28.91 25.46
C GLU A 50 7.98 -27.52 26.09
N LYS A 51 8.44 -27.42 27.33
CA LYS A 51 8.66 -26.11 27.99
C LYS A 51 9.71 -25.28 27.25
N LYS A 52 10.81 -25.91 26.81
CA LYS A 52 11.86 -25.23 26.05
C LYS A 52 11.35 -24.71 24.70
N ALA A 53 10.61 -25.54 23.95
CA ALA A 53 9.98 -25.14 22.70
C ALA A 53 8.99 -23.97 22.88
N LYS A 54 8.17 -24.01 23.94
CA LYS A 54 7.26 -22.89 24.28
C LYS A 54 8.02 -21.61 24.65
N TYR A 55 9.16 -21.73 25.29
CA TYR A 55 10.00 -20.59 25.63
C TYR A 55 10.65 -19.97 24.38
N GLU A 56 11.18 -20.82 23.49
CA GLU A 56 11.75 -20.38 22.20
C GLU A 56 10.69 -19.72 21.32
N ASP A 57 9.47 -20.28 21.24
CA ASP A 57 8.35 -19.68 20.51
C ASP A 57 7.97 -18.29 21.06
N LYS A 58 7.92 -18.15 22.39
CA LYS A 58 7.69 -16.84 23.03
C LYS A 58 8.80 -15.84 22.73
N LEU A 59 10.06 -16.29 22.71
CA LEU A 59 11.19 -15.44 22.41
C LEU A 59 11.16 -14.93 20.95
N LEU A 60 10.83 -15.84 20.02
CA LEU A 60 10.64 -15.49 18.60
C LEU A 60 9.51 -14.46 18.44
N LYS A 61 8.35 -14.71 19.05
CA LYS A 61 7.23 -13.76 19.03
C LYS A 61 7.58 -12.39 19.62
N THR A 62 8.36 -12.36 20.69
CA THR A 62 8.82 -11.10 21.28
C THR A 62 9.73 -10.35 20.32
N HIS A 63 10.60 -11.06 19.60
CA HIS A 63 11.48 -10.47 18.59
C HIS A 63 10.67 -9.92 17.40
N GLU A 64 9.70 -10.68 16.91
CA GLU A 64 8.78 -10.23 15.84
C GLU A 64 8.01 -8.97 16.26
N ILE A 65 7.48 -8.93 17.48
CA ILE A 65 6.79 -7.76 18.02
C ILE A 65 7.72 -6.54 18.06
N ALA A 66 8.98 -6.73 18.46
CA ALA A 66 9.97 -5.65 18.47
C ALA A 66 10.26 -5.14 17.05
N GLN A 67 10.37 -6.03 16.06
CA GLN A 67 10.53 -5.65 14.66
C GLN A 67 9.31 -4.89 14.15
N PHE A 68 8.09 -5.38 14.35
CA PHE A 68 6.86 -4.68 13.96
C PHE A 68 6.74 -3.31 14.61
N ASN A 69 7.12 -3.15 15.88
CA ASN A 69 7.13 -1.86 16.55
C ASN A 69 8.12 -0.88 15.89
N ASN A 70 9.31 -1.35 15.53
CA ASN A 70 10.28 -0.53 14.80
C ASN A 70 9.75 -0.13 13.42
N ASP A 71 9.15 -1.06 12.69
CA ASP A 71 8.53 -0.78 11.38
C ASP A 71 7.40 0.25 11.49
N ILE A 72 6.55 0.14 12.52
CA ILE A 72 5.50 1.12 12.81
C ILE A 72 6.10 2.51 13.03
N ILE A 73 7.19 2.63 13.79
CA ILE A 73 7.87 3.91 14.02
C ILE A 73 8.40 4.49 12.71
N VAL A 74 9.06 3.65 11.89
CA VAL A 74 9.60 4.05 10.58
C VAL A 74 8.48 4.50 9.64
N PHE A 75 7.37 3.74 9.57
CA PHE A 75 6.23 4.10 8.72
C PHE A 75 5.54 5.38 9.21
N LYS A 76 5.36 5.56 10.52
CA LYS A 76 4.83 6.80 11.09
C LYS A 76 5.70 8.01 10.74
N ALA A 77 7.03 7.86 10.81
CA ALA A 77 7.95 8.91 10.41
C ALA A 77 7.86 9.23 8.91
N LYS A 78 7.75 8.21 8.04
CA LYS A 78 7.53 8.38 6.60
C LYS A 78 6.21 9.09 6.30
N ILE A 79 5.12 8.68 6.96
CA ILE A 79 3.80 9.33 6.82
C ILE A 79 3.89 10.80 7.24
N LYS A 80 4.49 11.09 8.40
CA LYS A 80 4.67 12.48 8.88
C LYS A 80 5.45 13.35 7.89
N LYS A 81 6.46 12.78 7.21
CA LYS A 81 7.25 13.47 6.19
C LYS A 81 6.51 13.67 4.86
N LEU A 82 5.68 12.68 4.48
CA LEU A 82 4.96 12.70 3.19
C LEU A 82 3.64 13.47 3.26
N LYS A 83 3.00 13.52 4.43
CA LYS A 83 1.71 14.19 4.63
C LYS A 83 1.71 15.66 4.16
N PRO A 84 2.67 16.54 4.57
CA PRO A 84 2.68 17.92 4.11
C PRO A 84 2.87 18.04 2.59
N LYS A 85 3.70 17.19 1.98
CA LYS A 85 3.87 17.16 0.53
C LYS A 85 2.60 16.72 -0.20
N PHE A 86 1.88 15.77 0.35
CA PHE A 86 0.58 15.35 -0.17
C PHE A 86 -0.45 16.47 -0.04
N GLU A 87 -0.53 17.15 1.09
CA GLU A 87 -1.42 18.28 1.30
C GLU A 87 -1.11 19.43 0.34
N GLU A 88 0.15 19.80 0.17
CA GLU A 88 0.58 20.79 -0.82
C GLU A 88 0.19 20.38 -2.25
N SER A 89 0.46 19.13 -2.64
CA SER A 89 0.07 18.65 -3.96
C SER A 89 -1.44 18.57 -4.13
N SER A 90 -2.18 18.24 -3.08
CA SER A 90 -3.65 18.13 -3.12
C SER A 90 -4.34 19.47 -3.39
N THR A 91 -3.72 20.59 -3.02
CA THR A 91 -4.27 21.94 -3.32
C THR A 91 -4.31 22.26 -4.81
N LEU A 92 -3.51 21.54 -5.62
CA LEU A 92 -3.52 21.69 -7.09
C LEU A 92 -4.74 21.04 -7.74
N PHE A 93 -5.40 20.12 -7.06
CA PHE A 93 -6.58 19.42 -7.55
C PHE A 93 -7.84 20.23 -7.23
N HIS A 94 -8.90 19.94 -7.96
CA HIS A 94 -10.20 20.60 -7.74
C HIS A 94 -11.11 19.72 -6.89
N SER A 95 -11.82 20.35 -5.96
CA SER A 95 -13.02 19.81 -5.35
C SER A 95 -14.22 19.96 -6.27
N LYS A 96 -15.32 19.30 -5.98
CA LYS A 96 -16.55 19.40 -6.77
C LYS A 96 -17.09 20.84 -6.83
N ALA A 97 -17.07 21.56 -5.70
CA ALA A 97 -17.47 22.96 -5.63
C ALA A 97 -16.54 23.87 -6.43
N GLU A 98 -15.22 23.68 -6.34
CA GLU A 98 -14.24 24.47 -7.08
C GLU A 98 -14.33 24.29 -8.60
N VAL A 99 -14.83 23.17 -9.10
CA VAL A 99 -15.08 22.98 -10.53
C VAL A 99 -16.19 23.93 -11.02
N GLU A 100 -17.22 24.15 -10.22
CA GLU A 100 -18.29 25.10 -10.57
C GLU A 100 -17.79 26.55 -10.55
N ASP A 101 -17.02 26.91 -9.52
CA ASP A 101 -16.36 28.22 -9.42
C ASP A 101 -15.38 28.47 -10.56
N LEU A 102 -14.76 27.40 -11.07
CA LEU A 102 -13.85 27.47 -12.20
C LEU A 102 -14.56 27.95 -13.49
N TYR A 103 -15.79 27.46 -13.76
CA TYR A 103 -16.55 27.90 -14.93
C TYR A 103 -16.82 29.40 -14.89
N GLN A 104 -17.15 29.95 -13.73
CA GLN A 104 -17.34 31.37 -13.52
C GLN A 104 -16.01 32.12 -13.74
N SER A 105 -14.92 31.58 -13.23
CA SER A 105 -13.59 32.18 -13.40
C SER A 105 -13.14 32.17 -14.85
N LEU A 106 -13.37 31.09 -15.60
CA LEU A 106 -13.09 31.02 -17.03
C LEU A 106 -13.90 32.06 -17.80
N SER A 107 -15.19 32.20 -17.49
CA SER A 107 -16.06 33.22 -18.11
C SER A 107 -15.55 34.64 -17.84
N ARG A 108 -15.15 34.91 -16.60
CA ARG A 108 -14.55 36.21 -16.23
C ARG A 108 -13.22 36.45 -16.94
N TYR A 109 -12.33 35.48 -17.03
CA TYR A 109 -11.06 35.60 -17.75
C TYR A 109 -11.28 35.86 -19.26
N ALA A 110 -12.27 35.18 -19.86
CA ALA A 110 -12.62 35.43 -21.25
C ALA A 110 -13.15 36.85 -21.46
N SER A 111 -14.12 37.29 -20.67
CA SER A 111 -14.75 38.61 -20.75
C SER A 111 -13.74 39.75 -20.59
N VAL A 112 -12.85 39.69 -19.59
CA VAL A 112 -11.80 40.70 -19.36
C VAL A 112 -10.83 40.81 -20.55
N ASN A 113 -10.67 39.76 -21.35
CA ASN A 113 -9.81 39.75 -22.52
C ASN A 113 -10.56 39.95 -23.85
N GLY A 114 -11.83 40.39 -23.78
CA GLY A 114 -12.64 40.67 -24.96
C GLY A 114 -13.06 39.42 -25.75
N LEU A 115 -13.20 38.31 -25.04
CA LEU A 115 -13.63 37.02 -25.60
C LEU A 115 -15.03 36.67 -25.14
N VAL A 116 -15.74 35.92 -25.98
CA VAL A 116 -17.05 35.37 -25.68
C VAL A 116 -16.95 33.86 -25.66
N ILE A 117 -17.34 33.23 -24.55
CA ILE A 117 -17.48 31.78 -24.47
C ILE A 117 -18.83 31.41 -25.07
N SER A 118 -18.81 30.73 -26.22
CA SER A 118 -20.03 30.28 -26.91
C SER A 118 -20.51 28.93 -26.41
N LYS A 119 -19.59 28.10 -25.91
CA LYS A 119 -19.91 26.75 -25.40
C LYS A 119 -18.94 26.36 -24.26
N ILE A 120 -19.50 25.86 -23.19
CA ILE A 120 -18.79 25.07 -22.16
C ILE A 120 -19.67 23.86 -21.83
N GLU A 121 -19.13 22.65 -22.05
CA GLU A 121 -19.88 21.43 -21.83
C GLU A 121 -19.01 20.42 -21.08
N LYS A 122 -19.46 20.02 -19.88
CA LYS A 122 -18.82 19.00 -19.07
C LYS A 122 -19.12 17.60 -19.63
N LYS A 123 -18.09 16.81 -19.88
CA LYS A 123 -18.20 15.42 -20.29
C LYS A 123 -18.22 14.47 -19.07
N LYS A 124 -18.41 13.18 -19.36
CA LYS A 124 -18.35 12.13 -18.35
C LYS A 124 -16.98 12.08 -17.66
N LEU A 125 -17.00 11.90 -16.37
CA LEU A 125 -15.80 11.72 -15.54
C LEU A 125 -15.04 10.48 -15.98
N LYS A 126 -13.71 10.58 -16.05
CA LYS A 126 -12.83 9.45 -16.39
C LYS A 126 -11.93 9.15 -15.18
N PRO A 127 -12.12 8.01 -14.51
CA PRO A 127 -11.24 7.60 -13.42
C PRO A 127 -9.86 7.22 -13.95
N VAL A 128 -8.81 7.66 -13.29
CA VAL A 128 -7.44 7.23 -13.55
C VAL A 128 -7.01 6.33 -12.41
N LEU A 129 -6.70 5.08 -12.72
CA LEU A 129 -6.36 4.06 -11.74
C LEU A 129 -4.94 4.25 -11.22
N LYS A 130 -4.69 3.75 -10.01
CA LYS A 130 -3.35 3.71 -9.42
C LYS A 130 -2.42 2.80 -10.25
N PRO A 131 -1.10 3.10 -10.29
CA PRO A 131 -0.13 2.25 -10.98
C PRO A 131 -0.19 0.81 -10.50
N GLY A 132 -0.16 -0.14 -11.45
CA GLY A 132 -0.20 -1.58 -11.16
C GLY A 132 -1.61 -2.19 -11.05
N ILE A 133 -2.67 -1.40 -11.20
CA ILE A 133 -4.04 -1.90 -11.27
C ILE A 133 -4.46 -1.99 -12.74
N ALA A 134 -4.80 -3.19 -13.19
CA ALA A 134 -5.32 -3.39 -14.55
C ALA A 134 -6.68 -2.70 -14.71
N ALA A 135 -6.94 -2.15 -15.91
CA ALA A 135 -8.23 -1.57 -16.25
C ALA A 135 -9.31 -2.66 -16.18
N GLN A 136 -10.18 -2.57 -15.20
CA GLN A 136 -11.37 -3.39 -15.07
C GLN A 136 -12.57 -2.68 -15.71
N ALA A 137 -13.65 -3.42 -15.97
CA ALA A 137 -14.89 -2.82 -16.43
C ALA A 137 -15.32 -1.69 -15.47
N GLU A 138 -15.83 -0.60 -16.01
CA GLU A 138 -16.17 0.66 -15.31
C GLU A 138 -17.02 0.43 -14.05
N ASN A 139 -17.86 -0.62 -14.07
CA ASN A 139 -18.77 -1.00 -12.97
C ASN A 139 -18.09 -1.69 -11.78
N LEU A 140 -16.80 -2.05 -11.88
CA LEU A 140 -16.04 -2.78 -10.85
C LEU A 140 -14.95 -1.91 -10.19
N ILE A 141 -14.86 -0.63 -10.59
CA ILE A 141 -13.84 0.28 -10.06
C ILE A 141 -14.26 0.74 -8.67
N LYS A 142 -13.48 0.32 -7.66
CA LYS A 142 -13.64 0.79 -6.28
C LYS A 142 -12.89 2.10 -6.07
N LYS A 143 -13.39 2.92 -5.15
CA LYS A 143 -12.81 4.22 -4.79
C LYS A 143 -11.31 4.14 -4.46
N GLU A 144 -10.89 3.10 -3.74
CA GLU A 144 -9.51 2.88 -3.34
C GLU A 144 -8.55 2.63 -4.52
N MET A 145 -9.10 2.21 -5.68
CA MET A 145 -8.34 1.90 -6.90
C MET A 145 -8.07 3.16 -7.74
N VAL A 146 -8.82 4.24 -7.51
CA VAL A 146 -8.71 5.49 -8.27
C VAL A 146 -7.62 6.36 -7.68
N SER A 147 -6.76 6.90 -8.55
CA SER A 147 -5.73 7.87 -8.19
C SER A 147 -6.30 9.30 -8.22
N TYR A 148 -6.99 9.65 -9.30
CA TYR A 148 -7.67 10.93 -9.50
C TYR A 148 -8.72 10.81 -10.61
N TYR A 149 -9.58 11.81 -10.74
CA TYR A 149 -10.55 11.91 -11.83
C TYR A 149 -10.13 12.96 -12.86
N LYS A 150 -10.23 12.61 -14.14
CA LYS A 150 -10.20 13.57 -15.24
C LYS A 150 -11.62 13.99 -15.55
N ILE A 151 -11.83 15.30 -15.60
CA ILE A 151 -13.09 15.95 -15.92
C ILE A 151 -12.89 16.68 -17.23
N PRO A 152 -13.17 16.06 -18.38
CA PRO A 152 -13.03 16.73 -19.68
C PRO A 152 -14.16 17.73 -19.86
N VAL A 153 -13.83 18.88 -20.40
CA VAL A 153 -14.76 19.99 -20.67
C VAL A 153 -14.51 20.50 -22.07
N ASP A 154 -15.49 20.38 -22.95
CA ASP A 154 -15.43 21.01 -24.26
C ASP A 154 -15.70 22.49 -24.14
N TYR A 155 -14.93 23.27 -24.83
CA TYR A 155 -15.14 24.71 -24.91
C TYR A 155 -15.12 25.24 -26.35
N GLU A 156 -15.88 26.31 -26.60
CA GLU A 156 -15.81 27.13 -27.78
C GLU A 156 -15.74 28.62 -27.36
N ILE A 157 -14.68 29.28 -27.77
CA ILE A 157 -14.39 30.67 -27.41
C ILE A 157 -14.22 31.47 -28.70
N LYS A 158 -14.91 32.62 -28.82
CA LYS A 158 -14.84 33.55 -29.95
C LYS A 158 -14.25 34.88 -29.53
N GLY A 159 -13.48 35.50 -30.42
CA GLY A 159 -12.91 36.83 -30.23
C GLY A 159 -11.58 37.00 -30.94
N ASN A 160 -10.76 37.91 -30.48
CA ASN A 160 -9.46 38.18 -31.13
C ASN A 160 -8.37 37.23 -30.63
N PHE A 161 -7.39 36.92 -31.47
CA PHE A 161 -6.29 36.01 -31.16
C PHE A 161 -5.45 36.43 -29.94
N LEU A 162 -5.15 37.74 -29.84
CA LEU A 162 -4.35 38.28 -28.75
C LEU A 162 -5.08 38.11 -27.39
N GLY A 163 -6.40 38.37 -27.38
CA GLY A 163 -7.26 38.12 -26.22
C GLY A 163 -7.22 36.66 -25.80
N PHE A 164 -7.29 35.74 -26.79
CA PHE A 164 -7.21 34.31 -26.52
C PHE A 164 -5.86 33.89 -25.89
N ILE A 165 -4.74 34.42 -26.35
CA ILE A 165 -3.44 34.17 -25.72
C ILE A 165 -3.38 34.73 -24.29
N LYS A 166 -3.93 35.95 -24.07
CA LYS A 166 -4.02 36.51 -22.70
C LYS A 166 -4.90 35.68 -21.78
N PHE A 167 -6.02 35.20 -22.28
CA PHE A 167 -6.91 34.26 -21.57
C PHE A 167 -6.17 32.98 -21.17
N LYS A 168 -5.48 32.31 -22.10
CA LYS A 168 -4.68 31.10 -21.79
C LYS A 168 -3.62 31.38 -20.72
N ARG A 169 -2.94 32.52 -20.79
CA ARG A 169 -1.97 32.91 -19.75
C ARG A 169 -2.63 33.16 -18.39
N ALA A 170 -3.82 33.75 -18.37
CA ALA A 170 -4.57 33.93 -17.12
C ALA A 170 -4.97 32.58 -16.48
N VAL A 171 -5.46 31.67 -17.31
CA VAL A 171 -5.79 30.29 -16.85
C VAL A 171 -4.54 29.56 -16.37
N ALA A 172 -3.42 29.63 -17.11
CA ALA A 172 -2.16 28.99 -16.72
C ALA A 172 -1.54 29.53 -15.42
N ARG A 173 -1.88 30.78 -15.04
CA ARG A 173 -1.47 31.39 -13.77
C ARG A 173 -2.32 30.92 -12.58
N SER A 174 -3.44 30.26 -12.83
CA SER A 174 -4.21 29.63 -11.76
C SER A 174 -3.34 28.57 -11.09
N LYS A 175 -3.38 28.49 -9.76
CA LYS A 175 -2.62 27.48 -8.99
C LYS A 175 -3.21 26.07 -9.10
N LYS A 176 -4.23 25.88 -9.91
CA LYS A 176 -4.97 24.63 -10.05
C LYS A 176 -4.56 23.89 -11.31
N MET A 177 -4.59 22.55 -11.24
CA MET A 177 -4.18 21.70 -12.36
C MET A 177 -5.26 21.66 -13.44
N LEU A 178 -4.97 22.38 -14.53
CA LEU A 178 -5.78 22.48 -15.73
C LEU A 178 -4.92 22.17 -16.95
N ASN A 179 -5.43 21.38 -17.87
CA ASN A 179 -4.72 21.02 -19.08
C ASN A 179 -5.59 21.29 -20.33
N PHE A 180 -5.03 21.97 -21.32
CA PHE A 180 -5.64 22.12 -22.63
C PHE A 180 -5.17 20.95 -23.51
N ASP A 181 -6.01 19.93 -23.68
CA ASP A 181 -5.61 18.68 -24.33
C ASP A 181 -5.68 18.74 -25.85
N LYS A 182 -6.77 19.29 -26.39
CA LYS A 182 -7.00 19.45 -27.83
C LYS A 182 -7.46 20.83 -28.11
N GLU A 183 -6.89 21.43 -29.13
CA GLU A 183 -7.21 22.81 -29.49
C GLU A 183 -7.15 23.00 -31.00
N THR A 184 -8.18 23.60 -31.54
CA THR A 184 -8.25 24.00 -32.94
C THR A 184 -8.66 25.46 -32.97
N ILE A 185 -7.87 26.28 -33.64
CA ILE A 185 -8.16 27.72 -33.84
C ILE A 185 -8.44 27.93 -35.31
N SER A 186 -9.58 28.51 -35.62
CA SER A 186 -9.98 28.85 -36.97
C SER A 186 -10.37 30.33 -37.04
N ILE A 187 -10.08 30.95 -38.14
CA ILE A 187 -10.51 32.33 -38.44
C ILE A 187 -11.99 32.30 -38.79
N VAL A 188 -12.75 33.30 -38.34
CA VAL A 188 -14.15 33.48 -38.76
C VAL A 188 -14.14 33.97 -40.20
N GLN A 189 -14.75 33.20 -41.10
CA GLN A 189 -14.90 33.63 -42.49
C GLN A 189 -15.82 34.84 -42.56
N ASP A 190 -15.52 35.75 -43.47
CA ASP A 190 -16.26 37.02 -43.68
C ASP A 190 -16.20 38.03 -42.54
N ASP A 191 -15.29 37.89 -41.57
CA ASP A 191 -15.05 38.85 -40.50
C ASP A 191 -13.77 39.67 -40.79
N SER A 192 -13.95 40.95 -41.14
CA SER A 192 -12.85 41.88 -41.40
C SER A 192 -12.03 42.26 -40.16
N THR A 193 -12.49 41.90 -38.96
CA THR A 193 -11.81 42.17 -37.69
C THR A 193 -10.74 41.14 -37.33
N GLY A 194 -10.65 40.04 -38.09
CA GLY A 194 -9.74 38.92 -37.80
C GLY A 194 -10.13 38.13 -36.55
N ALA A 195 -11.42 38.03 -36.28
CA ALA A 195 -11.93 37.24 -35.20
C ALA A 195 -11.63 35.75 -35.40
N ILE A 196 -11.37 35.06 -34.32
CA ILE A 196 -11.11 33.64 -34.27
C ILE A 196 -12.18 32.90 -33.50
N VAL A 197 -12.32 31.60 -33.83
CA VAL A 197 -13.04 30.61 -33.01
C VAL A 197 -12.03 29.57 -32.54
N ALA A 198 -11.82 29.52 -31.26
CA ALA A 198 -11.01 28.48 -30.61
C ALA A 198 -11.94 27.41 -30.02
N ARG A 199 -11.79 26.20 -30.48
CA ARG A 199 -12.49 24.99 -29.96
C ARG A 199 -11.49 24.03 -29.36
N GLY A 200 -11.84 23.41 -28.24
CA GLY A 200 -10.94 22.46 -27.63
C GLY A 200 -11.55 21.71 -26.48
N GLU A 201 -10.71 20.85 -25.89
CA GLU A 201 -11.01 20.11 -24.67
C GLU A 201 -10.06 20.60 -23.57
N LEU A 202 -10.62 21.00 -22.45
CA LEU A 202 -9.91 21.34 -21.22
C LEU A 202 -10.13 20.21 -20.23
N THR A 203 -9.06 19.62 -19.70
CA THR A 203 -9.15 18.63 -18.63
C THR A 203 -8.88 19.25 -17.28
N ILE A 204 -9.85 19.11 -16.39
CA ILE A 204 -9.78 19.44 -14.97
C ILE A 204 -9.41 18.16 -14.20
N VAL A 205 -8.54 18.27 -13.20
CA VAL A 205 -8.15 17.13 -12.38
C VAL A 205 -8.79 17.26 -10.99
N GLY A 206 -9.57 16.25 -10.62
CA GLY A 206 -10.31 16.22 -9.36
C GLY A 206 -9.82 15.13 -8.41
N LEU A 207 -9.96 15.37 -7.10
CA LEU A 207 -9.61 14.42 -6.06
C LEU A 207 -10.58 13.22 -6.04
N PRO A 208 -10.09 11.99 -5.77
CA PRO A 208 -10.94 10.79 -5.73
C PRO A 208 -12.09 10.89 -4.72
N ASN A 209 -11.83 11.55 -3.59
CA ASN A 209 -12.80 11.65 -2.50
C ASN A 209 -13.99 12.58 -2.79
N GLU A 210 -13.88 13.44 -3.79
CA GLU A 210 -14.87 14.47 -4.11
C GLU A 210 -15.82 14.07 -5.26
N PHE A 211 -15.39 13.10 -6.10
CA PHE A 211 -16.07 12.76 -7.35
C PHE A 211 -16.55 11.31 -7.44
N PHE A 212 -16.39 10.53 -6.37
CA PHE A 212 -16.85 9.14 -6.35
C PHE A 212 -18.33 9.03 -5.99
#